data_c7033d1930ebef529a535fab7e194bf1
#
_entry.id   c7033d1930ebef529a535fab7e194bf1
#
_cell.length_a   1.000
_cell.length_b   1.000
_cell.length_c   1.000
_cell.angle_alpha   90.00
_cell.angle_beta   90.00
_cell.angle_gamma   90.00
#
_symmetry.space_group_name_H-M   'P 1'
#
loop_
_entity.id
_entity.type
_entity.pdbx_description
1 polymer ?
#
loop_
_entity_poly.entity_id
_entity_poly.type
_entity_poly.pdbx_seq_one_letter_code
_entity_poly.pdbx_strand_id
1 'polypeptide(L)'
;MAGKTILEVQNLTKFFNTPGGQLHAVDGVSFKIEEGRTLGIVGESGCGKSTTGRTILKLLEPTGGKILFDGKDITNYSRKQMRPLRQEMQMVFQDPFSSLDPRQTVMQLISEPIIEHKLLKSKSDIEGGLIQLPLVKLWKWPF
;
A
#
# COMPACT_ATOMS: atom_id res chain seq x y z
N MET A 1 -16.28 17.58 15.02
CA MET A 1 -16.87 16.42 14.31
C MET A 1 -15.76 15.39 14.13
N ALA A 2 -15.99 14.12 14.48
CA ALA A 2 -15.00 13.07 14.22
C ALA A 2 -14.83 12.91 12.70
N GLY A 3 -13.59 12.89 12.22
CA GLY A 3 -13.29 12.69 10.82
C GLY A 3 -13.70 11.28 10.35
N LYS A 4 -13.92 11.11 9.04
CA LYS A 4 -14.19 9.79 8.45
C LYS A 4 -12.97 8.91 8.62
N THR A 5 -13.12 7.74 9.25
CA THR A 5 -12.03 6.75 9.34
C THR A 5 -11.82 6.10 7.96
N ILE A 6 -10.61 6.24 7.41
CA ILE A 6 -10.24 5.63 6.12
C ILE A 6 -9.52 4.29 6.28
N LEU A 7 -8.77 4.12 7.36
CA LEU A 7 -8.10 2.87 7.68
C LEU A 7 -8.30 2.53 9.15
N GLU A 8 -8.73 1.31 9.43
CA GLU A 8 -8.81 0.77 10.77
C GLU A 8 -8.13 -0.60 10.81
N VAL A 9 -7.20 -0.75 11.73
CA VAL A 9 -6.45 -1.96 11.98
C VAL A 9 -6.81 -2.45 13.37
N GLN A 10 -7.21 -3.72 13.49
CA GLN A 10 -7.66 -4.32 14.75
C GLN A 10 -6.86 -5.59 15.02
N ASN A 11 -6.10 -5.59 16.13
CA ASN A 11 -5.32 -6.73 16.64
C ASN A 11 -4.51 -7.44 15.52
N LEU A 12 -3.89 -6.66 14.63
CA LEU A 12 -3.14 -7.19 13.50
C LEU A 12 -1.96 -7.99 13.98
N THR A 13 -1.84 -9.22 13.47
CA THR A 13 -0.69 -10.08 13.70
C THR A 13 -0.06 -10.52 12.39
N LYS A 14 1.27 -10.63 12.38
CA LYS A 14 2.04 -11.26 11.33
C LYS A 14 3.19 -12.05 11.92
N PHE A 15 3.10 -13.37 11.78
CA PHE A 15 4.10 -14.31 12.23
C PHE A 15 4.75 -14.99 11.03
N PHE A 16 6.04 -15.29 11.16
CA PHE A 16 6.80 -16.03 10.16
C PHE A 16 7.34 -17.32 10.79
N ASN A 17 7.18 -18.43 10.10
CA ASN A 17 7.81 -19.69 10.50
C ASN A 17 9.28 -19.65 10.12
N THR A 18 10.17 -19.87 11.09
CA THR A 18 11.61 -19.93 10.91
C THR A 18 12.15 -21.27 11.44
N PRO A 19 13.35 -21.70 11.05
CA PRO A 19 13.94 -22.91 11.60
C PRO A 19 14.10 -22.90 13.14
N GLY A 20 14.20 -21.71 13.74
CA GLY A 20 14.31 -21.51 15.19
C GLY A 20 12.97 -21.32 15.91
N GLY A 21 11.83 -21.48 15.22
CA GLY A 21 10.50 -21.27 15.77
C GLY A 21 9.72 -20.18 15.06
N GLN A 22 8.65 -19.70 15.67
CA GLN A 22 7.80 -18.66 15.11
C GLN A 22 8.29 -17.26 15.48
N LEU A 23 8.60 -16.44 14.48
CA LEU A 23 8.94 -15.03 14.65
C LEU A 23 7.68 -14.18 14.63
N HIS A 24 7.38 -13.52 15.74
CA HIS A 24 6.28 -12.55 15.86
C HIS A 24 6.73 -11.18 15.37
N ALA A 25 6.59 -10.93 14.08
CA ALA A 25 7.03 -9.67 13.48
C ALA A 25 6.04 -8.52 13.69
N VAL A 26 4.75 -8.83 13.83
CA VAL A 26 3.69 -7.90 14.25
C VAL A 26 2.80 -8.66 15.21
N ASP A 27 2.55 -8.11 16.39
CA ASP A 27 1.79 -8.80 17.43
C ASP A 27 0.77 -7.86 18.09
N GLY A 28 -0.50 -8.04 17.72
CA GLY A 28 -1.66 -7.37 18.31
C GLY A 28 -1.75 -5.85 18.04
N VAL A 29 -1.26 -5.34 16.92
CA VAL A 29 -1.27 -3.90 16.61
C VAL A 29 -2.66 -3.42 16.21
N SER A 30 -3.14 -2.34 16.86
CA SER A 30 -4.43 -1.71 16.57
C SER A 30 -4.31 -0.20 16.48
N PHE A 31 -4.91 0.41 15.44
CA PHE A 31 -4.99 1.86 15.28
C PHE A 31 -6.04 2.23 14.22
N LYS A 32 -6.35 3.54 14.15
CA LYS A 32 -7.22 4.13 13.13
C LYS A 32 -6.55 5.32 12.50
N ILE A 33 -6.83 5.55 11.21
CA ILE A 33 -6.43 6.75 10.50
C ILE A 33 -7.68 7.40 9.93
N GLU A 34 -7.88 8.66 10.27
CA GLU A 34 -8.94 9.49 9.72
C GLU A 34 -8.50 10.17 8.42
N GLU A 35 -9.45 10.51 7.58
CA GLU A 35 -9.21 11.24 6.34
C GLU A 35 -8.46 12.55 6.61
N GLY A 36 -7.41 12.84 5.83
CA GLY A 36 -6.58 14.03 6.01
C GLY A 36 -5.67 14.02 7.24
N ARG A 37 -5.53 12.88 7.92
CA ARG A 37 -4.62 12.74 9.07
C ARG A 37 -3.41 11.87 8.73
N THR A 38 -2.30 12.15 9.39
CA THR A 38 -1.06 11.37 9.30
C THR A 38 -0.84 10.62 10.60
N LEU A 39 -0.50 9.33 10.51
CA LEU A 39 -0.09 8.50 11.64
C LEU A 39 1.40 8.16 11.52
N GLY A 40 2.19 8.54 12.52
CA GLY A 40 3.59 8.15 12.63
C GLY A 40 3.74 6.84 13.39
N ILE A 41 4.44 5.86 12.81
CA ILE A 41 4.83 4.62 13.50
C ILE A 41 6.33 4.71 13.81
N VAL A 42 6.68 4.75 15.09
CA VAL A 42 8.05 4.85 15.58
C VAL A 42 8.46 3.59 16.34
N GLY A 43 9.74 3.32 16.41
CA GLY A 43 10.30 2.16 17.11
C GLY A 43 11.69 1.83 16.58
N GLU A 44 12.39 0.92 17.26
CA GLU A 44 13.74 0.47 16.92
C GLU A 44 13.81 -0.24 15.57
N SER A 45 15.03 -0.38 15.04
CA SER A 45 15.24 -1.19 13.81
C SER A 45 14.80 -2.64 14.06
N GLY A 46 14.08 -3.21 13.09
CA GLY A 46 13.62 -4.61 13.21
C GLY A 46 12.33 -4.82 14.02
N CYS A 47 11.74 -3.79 14.67
CA CYS A 47 10.53 -3.95 15.50
C CYS A 47 9.21 -4.14 14.70
N GLY A 48 9.28 -4.42 13.39
CA GLY A 48 8.09 -4.76 12.59
C GLY A 48 7.38 -3.60 11.88
N LYS A 49 7.87 -2.35 11.91
CA LYS A 49 7.24 -1.19 11.24
C LYS A 49 6.95 -1.43 9.75
N SER A 50 7.98 -1.83 9.01
CA SER A 50 7.85 -2.11 7.57
C SER A 50 6.97 -3.33 7.31
N THR A 51 7.02 -4.33 8.19
CA THR A 51 6.16 -5.52 8.13
C THR A 51 4.70 -5.13 8.33
N THR A 52 4.40 -4.26 9.30
CA THR A 52 3.05 -3.73 9.54
C THR A 52 2.50 -3.05 8.28
N GLY A 53 3.24 -2.11 7.69
CA GLY A 53 2.82 -1.42 6.47
C GLY A 53 2.59 -2.38 5.29
N ARG A 54 3.50 -3.33 5.08
CA ARG A 54 3.35 -4.35 4.02
C ARG A 54 2.15 -5.27 4.26
N THR A 55 1.85 -5.61 5.51
CA THR A 55 0.70 -6.45 5.87
C THR A 55 -0.62 -5.70 5.65
N ILE A 56 -0.69 -4.44 6.03
CA ILE A 56 -1.87 -3.58 5.80
C ILE A 56 -2.17 -3.46 4.30
N LEU A 57 -1.14 -3.29 3.48
CA LEU A 57 -1.28 -3.22 2.02
C LEU A 57 -1.47 -4.60 1.36
N LYS A 58 -1.61 -5.68 2.13
CA LYS A 58 -1.76 -7.04 1.60
C LYS A 58 -0.62 -7.44 0.64
N LEU A 59 0.59 -6.94 0.89
CA LEU A 59 1.82 -7.44 0.28
C LEU A 59 2.33 -8.66 1.05
N LEU A 60 1.98 -8.74 2.34
CA LEU A 60 2.14 -9.91 3.21
C LEU A 60 0.76 -10.28 3.74
N GLU A 61 0.44 -11.56 3.74
CA GLU A 61 -0.82 -12.02 4.33
C GLU A 61 -0.76 -11.89 5.86
N PRO A 62 -1.77 -11.30 6.51
CA PRO A 62 -1.87 -11.28 7.97
C PRO A 62 -2.00 -12.71 8.50
N THR A 63 -1.48 -12.94 9.71
CA THR A 63 -1.70 -14.19 10.44
C THR A 63 -2.99 -14.11 11.26
N GLY A 64 -3.38 -12.91 11.66
CA GLY A 64 -4.63 -12.65 12.39
C GLY A 64 -4.95 -11.16 12.45
N GLY A 65 -6.06 -10.86 13.09
CA GLY A 65 -6.59 -9.49 13.19
C GLY A 65 -7.49 -9.11 12.02
N LYS A 66 -7.81 -7.81 11.93
CA LYS A 66 -8.65 -7.25 10.85
C LYS A 66 -8.06 -5.98 10.29
N ILE A 67 -8.28 -5.77 9.00
CA ILE A 67 -7.92 -4.56 8.26
C ILE A 67 -9.16 -4.06 7.55
N LEU A 68 -9.65 -2.89 7.94
CA LEU A 68 -10.79 -2.24 7.29
C LEU A 68 -10.28 -1.00 6.52
N PHE A 69 -10.60 -0.93 5.25
CA PHE A 69 -10.30 0.22 4.40
C PHE A 69 -11.61 0.82 3.89
N ASP A 70 -11.81 2.11 4.15
CA ASP A 70 -13.06 2.84 3.88
C ASP A 70 -14.31 2.06 4.36
N GLY A 71 -14.23 1.49 5.59
CA GLY A 71 -15.27 0.70 6.23
C GLY A 71 -15.44 -0.73 5.70
N LYS A 72 -14.69 -1.15 4.68
CA LYS A 72 -14.74 -2.51 4.11
C LYS A 72 -13.65 -3.38 4.70
N ASP A 73 -14.00 -4.56 5.17
CA ASP A 73 -13.02 -5.56 5.64
C ASP A 73 -12.28 -6.16 4.45
N ILE A 74 -10.99 -5.85 4.33
CA ILE A 74 -10.10 -6.32 3.28
C ILE A 74 -9.15 -7.44 3.75
N THR A 75 -9.30 -7.90 4.98
CA THR A 75 -8.38 -8.85 5.64
C THR A 75 -8.13 -10.10 4.80
N ASN A 76 -9.19 -10.67 4.23
CA ASN A 76 -9.13 -11.89 3.44
C ASN A 76 -9.23 -11.67 1.93
N TYR A 77 -9.03 -10.44 1.45
CA TYR A 77 -9.07 -10.16 0.02
C TYR A 77 -7.96 -10.88 -0.72
N SER A 78 -8.35 -11.53 -1.81
CA SER A 78 -7.42 -12.11 -2.79
C SER A 78 -6.69 -11.00 -3.57
N ARG A 79 -5.61 -11.36 -4.27
CA ARG A 79 -4.88 -10.42 -5.16
C ARG A 79 -5.80 -9.76 -6.19
N LYS A 80 -6.80 -10.48 -6.73
CA LYS A 80 -7.79 -9.93 -7.67
C LYS A 80 -8.65 -8.85 -7.03
N GLN A 81 -9.12 -9.09 -5.81
CA GLN A 81 -9.95 -8.14 -5.05
C GLN A 81 -9.17 -6.92 -4.59
N MET A 82 -7.87 -7.07 -4.31
CA MET A 82 -6.98 -5.96 -3.96
C MET A 82 -6.60 -5.08 -5.15
N ARG A 83 -6.66 -5.58 -6.40
CA ARG A 83 -6.23 -4.85 -7.59
C ARG A 83 -6.87 -3.46 -7.75
N PRO A 84 -8.20 -3.28 -7.64
CA PRO A 84 -8.80 -1.94 -7.70
C PRO A 84 -8.35 -1.04 -6.55
N LEU A 85 -8.19 -1.58 -5.34
CA LEU A 85 -7.76 -0.82 -4.16
C LEU A 85 -6.31 -0.34 -4.24
N ARG A 86 -5.47 -0.95 -5.09
CA ARG A 86 -4.09 -0.51 -5.33
C ARG A 86 -3.98 0.90 -5.93
N GLN A 87 -5.04 1.41 -6.52
CA GLN A 87 -5.11 2.81 -6.98
C GLN A 87 -5.27 3.80 -5.81
N GLU A 88 -5.86 3.34 -4.70
CA GLU A 88 -6.17 4.15 -3.53
C GLU A 88 -5.17 3.93 -2.38
N MET A 89 -4.53 2.74 -2.36
CA MET A 89 -3.55 2.35 -1.33
C MET A 89 -2.19 2.10 -1.97
N GLN A 90 -1.24 2.98 -1.72
CA GLN A 90 0.11 2.92 -2.31
C GLN A 90 1.18 2.89 -1.23
N MET A 91 2.38 2.43 -1.59
CA MET A 91 3.55 2.39 -0.73
C MET A 91 4.73 3.05 -1.42
N VAL A 92 5.39 3.94 -0.71
CA VAL A 92 6.73 4.42 -1.09
C VAL A 92 7.74 3.58 -0.30
N PHE A 93 8.63 2.89 -1.02
CA PHE A 93 9.66 2.08 -0.41
C PHE A 93 10.81 2.93 0.12
N GLN A 94 11.49 2.47 1.15
CA GLN A 94 12.62 3.16 1.78
C GLN A 94 13.78 3.38 0.80
N ASP A 95 14.00 2.43 -0.10
CA ASP A 95 14.93 2.55 -1.23
C ASP A 95 14.11 2.51 -2.54
N PRO A 96 13.78 3.67 -3.11
CA PRO A 96 13.02 3.74 -4.35
C PRO A 96 13.81 3.20 -5.55
N PHE A 97 15.14 3.29 -5.55
CA PHE A 97 15.95 2.82 -6.68
C PHE A 97 15.97 1.29 -6.78
N SER A 98 16.03 0.57 -5.67
CA SER A 98 15.96 -0.89 -5.67
C SER A 98 14.59 -1.44 -6.05
N SER A 99 13.55 -0.62 -6.02
CA SER A 99 12.18 -1.01 -6.40
C SER A 99 11.89 -0.84 -7.90
N LEU A 100 12.77 -0.18 -8.64
CA LEU A 100 12.64 0.04 -10.08
C LEU A 100 13.45 -1.01 -10.86
N ASP A 101 12.90 -1.54 -11.97
CA ASP A 101 13.66 -2.43 -12.84
C ASP A 101 14.67 -1.59 -13.67
N PRO A 102 15.98 -1.78 -13.49
CA PRO A 102 17.00 -0.99 -14.18
C PRO A 102 17.04 -1.23 -15.70
N ARG A 103 16.34 -2.25 -16.20
CA ARG A 103 16.22 -2.54 -17.63
C ARG A 103 15.12 -1.74 -18.31
N GLN A 104 14.24 -1.10 -17.53
CA GLN A 104 13.14 -0.31 -18.03
C GLN A 104 13.56 1.15 -18.23
N THR A 105 13.03 1.77 -19.26
CA THR A 105 13.15 3.22 -19.45
C THR A 105 12.23 3.96 -18.47
N VAL A 106 12.53 5.23 -18.20
CA VAL A 106 11.66 6.10 -17.37
C VAL A 106 10.23 6.12 -17.90
N MET A 107 10.06 6.17 -19.23
CA MET A 107 8.74 6.13 -19.86
C MET A 107 8.00 4.83 -19.55
N GLN A 108 8.68 3.69 -19.60
CA GLN A 108 8.08 2.38 -19.27
C GLN A 108 7.65 2.33 -17.80
N LEU A 109 8.52 2.76 -16.88
CA LEU A 109 8.21 2.80 -15.44
C LEU A 109 6.99 3.67 -15.11
N ILE A 110 6.89 4.85 -15.75
CA ILE A 110 5.75 5.75 -15.51
C ILE A 110 4.47 5.23 -16.18
N SER A 111 4.57 4.61 -17.37
CA SER A 111 3.41 4.11 -18.10
C SER A 111 2.87 2.78 -17.56
N GLU A 112 3.68 1.98 -16.91
CA GLU A 112 3.28 0.66 -16.39
C GLU A 112 2.00 0.70 -15.53
N PRO A 113 1.87 1.53 -14.48
CA PRO A 113 0.64 1.59 -13.70
C PRO A 113 -0.57 2.10 -14.50
N ILE A 114 -0.36 2.95 -15.49
CA ILE A 114 -1.43 3.46 -16.35
C ILE A 114 -1.99 2.33 -17.22
N ILE A 115 -1.09 1.51 -17.79
CA ILE A 115 -1.45 0.35 -18.62
C ILE A 115 -2.11 -0.73 -17.77
N GLU A 116 -1.49 -1.05 -16.62
CA GLU A 116 -1.96 -2.12 -15.74
C GLU A 116 -3.36 -1.84 -15.19
N HIS A 117 -3.65 -0.61 -14.83
CA HIS A 117 -4.97 -0.18 -14.37
C HIS A 117 -5.92 0.25 -15.48
N LYS A 118 -5.50 0.16 -16.75
CA LYS A 118 -6.29 0.53 -17.94
C LYS A 118 -6.87 1.95 -17.85
N LEU A 119 -6.08 2.88 -17.34
CA LEU A 119 -6.51 4.27 -17.15
C LEU A 119 -6.62 5.03 -18.46
N LEU A 120 -5.84 4.63 -19.48
CA LEU A 120 -5.88 5.16 -20.85
C LEU A 120 -6.04 4.01 -21.85
N LYS A 121 -6.67 4.31 -23.01
CA LYS A 121 -7.10 3.27 -23.96
C LYS A 121 -6.11 3.04 -25.11
N SER A 122 -5.26 4.00 -25.44
CA SER A 122 -4.32 3.88 -26.56
C SER A 122 -2.89 4.24 -26.15
N LYS A 123 -1.91 3.77 -26.95
CA LYS A 123 -0.50 4.09 -26.75
C LYS A 123 -0.23 5.58 -26.98
N SER A 124 -0.89 6.20 -27.96
CA SER A 124 -0.82 7.64 -28.19
C SER A 124 -1.40 8.47 -27.05
N ASP A 125 -2.45 7.97 -26.39
CA ASP A 125 -3.02 8.63 -25.21
C ASP A 125 -2.06 8.51 -24.01
N ILE A 126 -1.30 7.42 -23.91
CA ILE A 126 -0.30 7.25 -22.87
C ILE A 126 0.87 8.22 -23.09
N GLU A 127 1.41 8.32 -24.30
CA GLU A 127 2.53 9.20 -24.61
C GLU A 127 2.14 10.69 -24.53
N GLY A 128 0.95 11.07 -25.04
CA GLY A 128 0.41 12.41 -24.93
C GLY A 128 -0.19 12.76 -23.56
N GLY A 129 -0.83 11.78 -22.92
CA GLY A 129 -1.48 11.94 -21.63
C GLY A 129 -0.54 11.98 -20.42
N LEU A 130 0.68 11.41 -20.53
CA LEU A 130 1.70 11.52 -19.49
C LEU A 130 2.14 12.97 -19.23
N ILE A 131 2.01 13.83 -20.26
CA ILE A 131 2.30 15.27 -20.15
C ILE A 131 1.13 16.01 -19.47
N GLN A 132 -0.08 15.47 -19.55
CA GLN A 132 -1.32 16.12 -19.09
C GLN A 132 -1.98 15.43 -17.88
N LEU A 133 -1.53 14.19 -17.52
CA LEU A 133 -1.98 13.62 -16.25
C LEU A 133 -1.53 14.58 -15.15
N PRO A 134 -2.47 15.25 -14.46
CA PRO A 134 -2.07 15.94 -13.27
C PRO A 134 -1.49 14.85 -12.36
N LEU A 135 -0.19 14.90 -12.11
CA LEU A 135 0.50 14.16 -11.05
C LEU A 135 -0.29 14.19 -9.74
N VAL A 136 -1.16 15.18 -9.59
CA VAL A 136 -2.14 15.42 -8.53
C VAL A 136 -3.21 14.33 -8.37
N LYS A 137 -3.57 13.55 -9.42
CA LYS A 137 -4.52 12.43 -9.23
C LYS A 137 -3.86 11.15 -8.73
N LEU A 138 -2.56 10.99 -8.95
CA LEU A 138 -1.75 9.95 -8.32
C LEU A 138 -1.32 10.34 -6.90
N TRP A 139 -1.42 11.62 -6.55
CA TRP A 139 -1.00 12.21 -5.29
C TRP A 139 -2.15 12.99 -4.64
N LYS A 140 -3.21 12.30 -4.26
CA LYS A 140 -4.17 12.86 -3.28
C LYS A 140 -3.70 12.57 -1.87
N TRP A 141 -2.53 13.08 -1.49
CA TRP A 141 -2.18 13.26 -0.09
C TRP A 141 -2.21 14.76 0.20
N PRO A 142 -3.06 15.23 1.10
CA PRO A 142 -2.87 16.54 1.67
C PRO A 142 -1.58 16.49 2.52
N PHE A 143 -0.63 17.37 2.20
CA PHE A 143 0.44 17.72 3.12
C PHE A 143 -0.16 18.41 4.35
#